data_02a8778d8bb4c0294124833fcb0ae67f
#
_entry.id   02a8778d8bb4c0294124833fcb0ae67f
#
_cell.length_a   1.000
_cell.length_b   1.000
_cell.length_c   1.000
_cell.angle_alpha   90.00
_cell.angle_beta   90.00
_cell.angle_gamma   90.00
#
_symmetry.space_group_name_H-M   'P 1'
#
loop_
_entity.id
_entity.type
_entity.pdbx_description
1 polymer ?
#
loop_
_entity_poly.entity_id
_entity_poly.type
_entity_poly.pdbx_seq_one_letter_code
_entity_poly.pdbx_strand_id
1 'polypeptide(L)'
;MAHRAQAVKATHPPLVVLRMANAALKVLRRSPLSGRAGRSFTLLHFAGRKTGRGYTVPVSVHRHEGELLALTSARWRHNFHGGVDVDLTIEHTTTSMRGELVEDPAIVSRIYTERIASLGLKDAQRQIGLKITVPQLPTDDQLAEATGRDHLAVIRLTPRG
;
A
#
# COMPACT_ATOMS: atom_id res chain seq x y z
N MET A 1 -23.53 -18.87 -17.44
CA MET A 1 -22.13 -18.45 -17.38
C MET A 1 -21.63 -18.58 -15.94
N ALA A 2 -20.71 -19.47 -15.68
CA ALA A 2 -20.14 -19.58 -14.33
C ALA A 2 -19.34 -18.31 -14.03
N HIS A 3 -19.75 -17.56 -13.02
CA HIS A 3 -18.93 -16.51 -12.43
C HIS A 3 -17.65 -17.19 -11.91
N ARG A 4 -16.56 -17.04 -12.66
CA ARG A 4 -15.25 -17.44 -12.18
C ARG A 4 -14.98 -16.61 -10.93
N ALA A 5 -15.01 -17.26 -9.76
CA ALA A 5 -14.71 -16.59 -8.52
C ALA A 5 -13.32 -15.94 -8.63
N GLN A 6 -13.26 -14.64 -8.39
CA GLN A 6 -12.01 -13.90 -8.46
C GLN A 6 -11.09 -14.36 -7.32
N ALA A 7 -9.94 -14.94 -7.66
CA ALA A 7 -8.99 -15.49 -6.70
C ALA A 7 -8.38 -14.41 -5.78
N VAL A 8 -8.24 -13.19 -6.30
CA VAL A 8 -7.65 -12.05 -5.59
C VAL A 8 -8.48 -10.80 -5.89
N LYS A 9 -8.77 -10.03 -4.86
CA LYS A 9 -9.47 -8.75 -4.96
C LYS A 9 -8.80 -7.71 -4.05
N ALA A 10 -8.60 -6.51 -4.55
CA ALA A 10 -8.15 -5.39 -3.73
C ALA A 10 -9.28 -4.89 -2.82
N THR A 11 -8.94 -4.57 -1.59
CA THR A 11 -9.86 -3.94 -0.64
C THR A 11 -9.44 -2.50 -0.42
N HIS A 12 -10.41 -1.59 -0.50
CA HIS A 12 -10.18 -0.18 -0.28
C HIS A 12 -10.78 0.24 1.05
N PRO A 13 -10.03 0.91 1.93
CA PRO A 13 -10.64 1.59 3.05
C PRO A 13 -11.58 2.69 2.53
N PRO A 14 -12.72 2.96 3.21
CA PRO A 14 -13.64 4.01 2.79
C PRO A 14 -12.95 5.37 2.66
N LEU A 15 -13.31 6.14 1.65
CA LEU A 15 -12.76 7.49 1.39
C LEU A 15 -12.86 8.45 2.59
N VAL A 16 -13.78 8.19 3.51
CA VAL A 16 -13.92 8.92 4.78
C VAL A 16 -12.64 8.87 5.61
N VAL A 17 -11.88 7.78 5.53
CA VAL A 17 -10.61 7.61 6.25
C VAL A 17 -9.53 8.56 5.72
N LEU A 18 -9.56 8.88 4.43
CA LEU A 18 -8.61 9.80 3.81
C LEU A 18 -8.85 11.28 4.17
N ARG A 19 -10.11 11.65 4.45
CA ARG A 19 -10.48 13.01 4.87
C ARG A 19 -10.23 13.28 6.35
N MET A 20 -10.16 12.24 7.17
CA MET A 20 -9.95 12.34 8.62
C MET A 20 -8.48 12.15 9.04
N ALA A 21 -7.54 12.27 8.10
CA ALA A 21 -6.13 11.97 8.35
C ALA A 21 -5.53 12.77 9.53
N ASN A 22 -5.91 14.04 9.68
CA ASN A 22 -5.43 14.86 10.79
C ASN A 22 -6.06 14.52 12.14
N ALA A 23 -7.32 14.05 12.13
CA ALA A 23 -8.00 13.60 13.35
C ALA A 23 -7.59 12.16 13.70
N ALA A 24 -7.42 11.30 12.70
CA ALA A 24 -6.96 9.92 12.89
C ALA A 24 -5.55 9.84 13.45
N LEU A 25 -4.65 10.76 13.08
CA LEU A 25 -3.31 10.88 13.65
C LEU A 25 -3.33 11.15 15.16
N LYS A 26 -4.23 12.02 15.61
CA LYS A 26 -4.40 12.31 17.04
C LYS A 26 -5.01 11.11 17.80
N VAL A 27 -5.91 10.39 17.18
CA VAL A 27 -6.56 9.20 17.77
C VAL A 27 -5.60 8.01 17.80
N LEU A 28 -4.83 7.77 16.74
CA LEU A 28 -3.82 6.70 16.68
C LEU A 28 -2.70 6.90 17.70
N ARG A 29 -2.29 8.15 17.96
CA ARG A 29 -1.29 8.47 18.99
C ARG A 29 -1.80 8.20 20.42
N ARG A 30 -3.12 8.23 20.63
CA ARG A 30 -3.77 8.03 21.92
C ARG A 30 -4.39 6.66 22.13
N SER A 31 -4.42 5.82 21.08
CA SER A 31 -5.03 4.51 21.14
C SER A 31 -4.11 3.48 21.79
N PRO A 32 -4.62 2.67 22.75
CA PRO A 32 -3.85 1.55 23.32
C PRO A 32 -3.53 0.46 22.26
N LEU A 33 -4.16 0.50 21.10
CA LEU A 33 -3.83 -0.35 19.96
C LEU A 33 -2.51 0.04 19.26
N SER A 34 -1.99 1.23 19.53
CA SER A 34 -0.72 1.70 18.96
C SER A 34 0.48 0.84 19.36
N GLY A 35 0.43 0.14 20.49
CA GLY A 35 1.51 -0.75 20.94
C GLY A 35 1.61 -2.08 20.19
N ARG A 36 0.48 -2.65 19.71
CA ARG A 36 0.44 -3.94 19.00
C ARG A 36 0.28 -3.81 17.48
N ALA A 37 -0.48 -2.82 17.04
CA ALA A 37 -0.64 -2.49 15.63
C ALA A 37 0.48 -1.57 15.12
N GLY A 38 1.21 -0.87 15.99
CA GLY A 38 2.20 0.14 15.65
C GLY A 38 3.43 -0.37 14.91
N ARG A 39 3.71 -1.66 14.96
CA ARG A 39 4.82 -2.26 14.18
C ARG A 39 4.51 -2.39 12.68
N SER A 40 3.25 -2.28 12.31
CA SER A 40 2.79 -2.44 10.93
C SER A 40 2.25 -1.16 10.32
N PHE A 41 2.00 -0.11 11.11
CA PHE A 41 1.45 1.14 10.62
C PHE A 41 2.52 2.16 10.30
N THR A 42 2.58 2.48 9.05
CA THR A 42 3.39 3.56 8.52
C THR A 42 2.46 4.61 7.93
N LEU A 43 2.77 5.87 8.15
CA LEU A 43 2.03 6.99 7.60
C LEU A 43 2.85 7.64 6.49
N LEU A 44 2.22 7.82 5.36
CA LEU A 44 2.81 8.49 4.20
C LEU A 44 2.17 9.87 4.05
N HIS A 45 2.98 10.92 4.12
CA HIS A 45 2.56 12.31 4.01
C HIS A 45 3.02 12.88 2.68
N PHE A 46 2.10 13.43 1.90
CA PHE A 46 2.41 14.02 0.60
C PHE A 46 1.44 15.14 0.25
N ALA A 47 1.83 15.99 -0.69
CA ALA A 47 0.96 17.02 -1.25
C ALA A 47 0.23 16.50 -2.48
N GLY A 48 -1.05 16.82 -2.60
CA GLY A 48 -1.85 16.49 -3.77
C GLY A 48 -1.34 17.17 -5.01
N ARG A 49 -1.21 16.43 -6.10
CA ARG A 49 -0.65 16.89 -7.37
C ARG A 49 -1.43 18.07 -7.99
N LYS A 50 -2.77 18.04 -7.84
CA LYS A 50 -3.65 19.05 -8.47
C LYS A 50 -3.87 20.28 -7.60
N THR A 51 -3.96 20.10 -6.29
CA THR A 51 -4.39 21.16 -5.36
C THR A 51 -3.31 21.61 -4.39
N GLY A 52 -2.19 20.87 -4.26
CA GLY A 52 -1.18 21.12 -3.24
C GLY A 52 -1.63 20.80 -1.81
N ARG A 53 -2.85 20.30 -1.62
CA ARG A 53 -3.38 19.92 -0.30
C ARG A 53 -2.57 18.78 0.29
N GLY A 54 -2.24 18.87 1.59
CA GLY A 54 -1.56 17.80 2.31
C GLY A 54 -2.46 16.61 2.58
N TYR A 55 -1.95 15.43 2.32
CA TYR A 55 -2.60 14.13 2.62
C TYR A 55 -1.71 13.33 3.53
N THR A 56 -2.35 12.58 4.43
CA THR A 56 -1.70 11.56 5.24
C THR A 56 -2.48 10.28 5.10
N VAL A 57 -1.83 9.23 4.63
CA VAL A 57 -2.45 7.93 4.41
C VAL A 57 -1.70 6.83 5.15
N PRO A 58 -2.42 5.88 5.78
CA PRO A 58 -1.78 4.69 6.32
C PRO A 58 -1.37 3.77 5.17
N VAL A 59 -0.15 3.27 5.23
CA VAL A 59 0.38 2.34 4.23
C VAL A 59 1.12 1.21 4.92
N SER A 60 1.14 0.05 4.30
CA SER A 60 2.06 -1.02 4.65
C SER A 60 3.31 -0.90 3.79
N VAL A 61 4.45 -0.78 4.42
CA VAL A 61 5.74 -0.75 3.71
C VAL A 61 6.44 -2.09 3.86
N HIS A 62 7.08 -2.50 2.79
CA HIS A 62 7.77 -3.77 2.69
C HIS A 62 9.19 -3.55 2.19
N ARG A 63 10.14 -4.22 2.82
CA ARG A 63 11.51 -4.27 2.31
C ARG A 63 11.61 -5.33 1.22
N HIS A 64 12.10 -4.95 0.07
CA HIS A 64 12.27 -5.84 -1.07
C HIS A 64 13.54 -5.44 -1.83
N GLU A 65 14.48 -6.36 -1.92
CA GLU A 65 15.78 -6.13 -2.60
C GLU A 65 16.50 -4.84 -2.16
N GLY A 66 16.43 -4.51 -0.86
CA GLY A 66 17.07 -3.31 -0.31
C GLY A 66 16.24 -2.02 -0.43
N GLU A 67 15.13 -2.06 -1.15
CA GLU A 67 14.22 -0.92 -1.31
C GLU A 67 13.04 -0.99 -0.36
N LEU A 68 12.43 0.15 -0.06
CA LEU A 68 11.13 0.24 0.62
C LEU A 68 10.04 0.40 -0.42
N LEU A 69 9.01 -0.44 -0.32
CA LEU A 69 7.87 -0.43 -1.21
C LEU A 69 6.57 -0.29 -0.42
N ALA A 70 5.68 0.59 -0.88
CA ALA A 70 4.30 0.64 -0.41
C ALA A 70 3.40 0.02 -1.49
N LEU A 71 2.62 -0.97 -1.12
CA LEU A 71 1.70 -1.66 -2.02
C LEU A 71 0.31 -1.04 -1.89
N THR A 72 -0.30 -0.64 -3.00
CA THR A 72 -1.58 0.04 -2.99
C THR A 72 -2.38 -0.20 -4.28
N SER A 73 -3.68 -0.07 -4.18
CA SER A 73 -4.59 0.05 -5.32
C SER A 73 -5.43 1.33 -5.23
N ALA A 74 -5.19 2.15 -4.21
CA ALA A 74 -5.94 3.36 -3.95
C ALA A 74 -5.66 4.45 -5.00
N ARG A 75 -6.65 5.28 -5.24
CA ARG A 75 -6.57 6.35 -6.26
C ARG A 75 -5.53 7.42 -5.95
N TRP A 76 -5.18 7.62 -4.70
CA TRP A 76 -4.16 8.59 -4.31
C TRP A 76 -2.78 8.28 -4.91
N ARG A 77 -2.53 7.03 -5.38
CA ARG A 77 -1.28 6.64 -6.05
C ARG A 77 -0.94 7.54 -7.24
N HIS A 78 -1.95 8.10 -7.91
CA HIS A 78 -1.74 8.97 -9.07
C HIS A 78 -0.96 10.25 -8.76
N ASN A 79 -0.89 10.66 -7.49
CA ASN A 79 -0.05 11.78 -7.08
C ASN A 79 1.45 11.50 -7.20
N PHE A 80 1.82 10.23 -7.40
CA PHE A 80 3.21 9.78 -7.45
C PHE A 80 3.77 9.63 -8.87
N HIS A 81 3.00 9.98 -9.90
CA HIS A 81 3.49 10.02 -11.27
C HIS A 81 4.67 10.99 -11.39
N GLY A 82 5.79 10.52 -11.96
CA GLY A 82 6.99 11.34 -12.16
C GLY A 82 7.83 11.57 -10.89
N GLY A 83 7.44 10.97 -9.79
CA GLY A 83 8.12 11.09 -8.51
C GLY A 83 7.73 12.33 -7.72
N VAL A 84 7.56 12.15 -6.41
CA VAL A 84 7.12 13.18 -5.46
C VAL A 84 7.91 13.06 -4.17
N ASP A 85 8.27 14.20 -3.58
CA ASP A 85 8.85 14.24 -2.25
C ASP A 85 7.76 13.97 -1.21
N VAL A 86 8.06 13.07 -0.28
CA VAL A 86 7.14 12.61 0.74
C VAL A 86 7.84 12.51 2.09
N ASP A 87 7.07 12.52 3.14
CA ASP A 87 7.54 12.18 4.48
C ASP A 87 6.93 10.84 4.90
N LEU A 88 7.77 9.94 5.32
CA LEU A 88 7.39 8.62 5.79
C LEU A 88 7.56 8.55 7.30
N THR A 89 6.48 8.32 8.03
CA THR A 89 6.52 8.14 9.48
C THR A 89 6.36 6.66 9.80
N ILE A 90 7.40 6.08 10.38
CA ILE A 90 7.39 4.72 10.92
C ILE A 90 7.50 4.85 12.44
N GLU A 91 6.49 4.34 13.15
CA GLU A 91 6.37 4.49 14.59
C GLU A 91 6.38 5.98 14.99
N HIS A 92 7.51 6.50 15.46
CA HIS A 92 7.66 7.90 15.89
C HIS A 92 8.72 8.66 15.08
N THR A 93 9.31 8.03 14.09
CA THR A 93 10.38 8.61 13.27
C THR A 93 9.87 8.97 11.90
N THR A 94 10.05 10.24 11.52
CA THR A 94 9.70 10.73 10.20
C THR A 94 10.96 10.94 9.36
N THR A 95 10.95 10.36 8.18
CA THR A 95 12.08 10.42 7.23
C THR A 95 11.59 11.00 5.91
N SER A 96 12.31 11.97 5.37
CA SER A 96 12.04 12.51 4.04
C SER A 96 12.52 11.54 2.97
N MET A 97 11.63 11.22 2.04
CA MET A 97 11.86 10.25 0.99
C MET A 97 11.35 10.77 -0.35
N ARG A 98 11.70 10.08 -1.40
CA ARG A 98 11.11 10.27 -2.73
C ARG A 98 10.26 9.06 -3.06
N GLY A 99 9.01 9.30 -3.43
CA GLY A 99 8.07 8.27 -3.85
C GLY A 99 7.88 8.28 -5.35
N GLU A 100 7.98 7.12 -5.97
CA GLU A 100 7.76 6.93 -7.41
C GLU A 100 6.74 5.84 -7.65
N LEU A 101 5.78 6.11 -8.55
CA LEU A 101 4.75 5.15 -8.91
C LEU A 101 5.29 4.13 -9.90
N VAL A 102 5.10 2.86 -9.59
CA VAL A 102 5.38 1.72 -10.47
C VAL A 102 4.06 1.05 -10.82
N GLU A 103 3.68 1.09 -12.08
CA GLU A 103 2.43 0.53 -12.61
C GLU A 103 2.63 -0.56 -13.65
N ASP A 104 3.86 -0.86 -14.04
CA ASP A 104 4.13 -1.95 -14.98
C ASP A 104 3.55 -3.26 -14.46
N PRO A 105 2.60 -3.90 -15.17
CA PRO A 105 1.90 -5.07 -14.66
C PRO A 105 2.81 -6.25 -14.34
N ALA A 106 3.86 -6.46 -15.12
CA ALA A 106 4.80 -7.56 -14.90
C ALA A 106 5.63 -7.33 -13.63
N ILE A 107 6.10 -6.12 -13.41
CA ILE A 107 6.88 -5.75 -12.22
C ILE A 107 5.98 -5.80 -10.97
N VAL A 108 4.81 -5.20 -11.04
CA VAL A 108 3.84 -5.15 -9.94
C VAL A 108 3.40 -6.55 -9.55
N SER A 109 2.99 -7.39 -10.50
CA SER A 109 2.58 -8.77 -10.21
C SER A 109 3.66 -9.58 -9.53
N ARG A 110 4.90 -9.46 -9.99
CA ARG A 110 6.04 -10.16 -9.40
C ARG A 110 6.26 -9.73 -7.95
N ILE A 111 6.23 -8.43 -7.68
CA ILE A 111 6.40 -7.90 -6.32
C ILE A 111 5.29 -8.42 -5.40
N TYR A 112 4.03 -8.37 -5.84
CA TYR A 112 2.91 -8.90 -5.06
C TYR A 112 3.04 -10.40 -4.82
N THR A 113 3.42 -11.19 -5.84
CA THR A 113 3.66 -12.62 -5.70
C THR A 113 4.70 -12.92 -4.63
N GLU A 114 5.83 -12.26 -4.70
CA GLU A 114 6.95 -12.46 -3.75
C GLU A 114 6.56 -12.02 -2.34
N ARG A 115 5.83 -10.94 -2.19
CA ARG A 115 5.38 -10.46 -0.89
C ARG A 115 4.33 -11.39 -0.26
N ILE A 116 3.39 -11.88 -1.04
CA ILE A 116 2.38 -12.84 -0.57
C ILE A 116 3.05 -14.15 -0.15
N ALA A 117 3.98 -14.65 -0.94
CA ALA A 117 4.72 -15.87 -0.61
C ALA A 117 5.55 -15.72 0.67
N SER A 118 6.17 -14.55 0.87
CA SER A 118 6.96 -14.25 2.06
C SER A 118 6.12 -14.10 3.34
N LEU A 119 4.91 -13.51 3.24
CA LEU A 119 4.03 -13.26 4.37
C LEU A 119 3.12 -14.44 4.71
N GLY A 120 2.77 -15.26 3.71
CA GLY A 120 1.69 -16.25 3.80
C GLY A 120 0.31 -15.61 3.57
N LEU A 121 -0.69 -16.43 3.25
CA LEU A 121 -2.01 -15.96 2.84
C LEU A 121 -2.71 -15.07 3.87
N LYS A 122 -2.66 -15.46 5.14
CA LYS A 122 -3.34 -14.75 6.21
C LYS A 122 -2.77 -13.34 6.44
N ASP A 123 -1.46 -13.25 6.54
CA ASP A 123 -0.78 -11.98 6.81
C ASP A 123 -0.76 -11.09 5.57
N ALA A 124 -0.65 -11.67 4.39
CA ALA A 124 -0.76 -10.93 3.13
C ALA A 124 -2.12 -10.24 2.99
N GLN A 125 -3.21 -10.92 3.29
CA GLN A 125 -4.54 -10.32 3.23
C GLN A 125 -4.67 -9.13 4.17
N ARG A 126 -4.14 -9.26 5.38
CA ARG A 126 -4.19 -8.20 6.39
C ARG A 126 -3.28 -7.02 6.07
N GLN A 127 -2.05 -7.27 5.61
CA GLN A 127 -1.03 -6.24 5.43
C GLN A 127 -1.04 -5.57 4.06
N ILE A 128 -1.45 -6.30 3.02
CA ILE A 128 -1.41 -5.81 1.64
C ILE A 128 -2.77 -5.25 1.19
N GLY A 129 -3.85 -5.54 1.94
CA GLY A 129 -5.20 -5.10 1.55
C GLY A 129 -5.78 -5.91 0.38
N LEU A 130 -5.49 -7.20 0.34
CA LEU A 130 -6.03 -8.12 -0.65
C LEU A 130 -6.98 -9.12 0.01
N LYS A 131 -8.04 -9.47 -0.69
CA LYS A 131 -8.86 -10.63 -0.37
C LYS A 131 -8.47 -11.78 -1.29
N ILE A 132 -7.96 -12.85 -0.71
CA ILE A 132 -7.54 -14.05 -1.42
C ILE A 132 -8.57 -15.14 -1.18
N THR A 133 -9.24 -15.58 -2.22
CA THR A 133 -10.38 -16.51 -2.12
C THR A 133 -9.99 -17.96 -2.46
N VAL A 134 -8.75 -18.19 -2.84
CA VAL A 134 -8.21 -19.51 -3.13
C VAL A 134 -7.44 -20.05 -1.92
N PRO A 135 -7.46 -21.38 -1.66
CA PRO A 135 -6.80 -21.97 -0.49
C PRO A 135 -5.28 -22.09 -0.65
N GLN A 136 -4.75 -21.75 -1.81
CA GLN A 136 -3.33 -21.83 -2.14
C GLN A 136 -2.79 -20.42 -2.46
N LEU A 137 -1.47 -20.30 -2.51
CA LEU A 137 -0.84 -19.05 -2.98
C LEU A 137 -1.34 -18.74 -4.40
N PRO A 138 -1.75 -17.47 -4.67
CA PRO A 138 -2.16 -17.07 -6.00
C PRO A 138 -1.03 -17.31 -7.01
N THR A 139 -1.39 -17.72 -8.22
CA THR A 139 -0.45 -17.84 -9.32
C THR A 139 -0.10 -16.47 -9.89
N ASP A 140 0.99 -16.40 -10.65
CA ASP A 140 1.38 -15.17 -11.34
C ASP A 140 0.28 -14.66 -12.28
N ASP A 141 -0.41 -15.56 -12.97
CA ASP A 141 -1.54 -15.23 -13.85
C ASP A 141 -2.71 -14.62 -13.08
N GLN A 142 -3.04 -15.18 -11.92
CA GLN A 142 -4.11 -14.66 -11.06
C GLN A 142 -3.77 -13.27 -10.53
N LEU A 143 -2.51 -13.02 -10.19
CA LEU A 143 -2.06 -11.71 -9.75
C LEU A 143 -1.93 -10.71 -10.89
N ALA A 144 -1.54 -11.15 -12.08
CA ALA A 144 -1.53 -10.31 -13.28
C ALA A 144 -2.95 -9.87 -13.64
N GLU A 145 -3.93 -10.78 -13.56
CA GLU A 145 -5.34 -10.45 -13.76
C GLU A 145 -5.84 -9.43 -12.74
N ALA A 146 -5.53 -9.65 -11.45
CA ALA A 146 -5.90 -8.71 -10.39
C ALA A 146 -5.23 -7.34 -10.56
N THR A 147 -3.98 -7.31 -11.00
CA THR A 147 -3.27 -6.05 -11.28
C THR A 147 -3.98 -5.25 -12.36
N GLY A 148 -4.38 -5.87 -13.45
CA GLY A 148 -5.13 -5.18 -14.52
C GLY A 148 -6.53 -4.75 -14.10
N ARG A 149 -7.25 -5.61 -13.39
CA ARG A 149 -8.64 -5.35 -12.97
C ARG A 149 -8.75 -4.34 -11.83
N ASP A 150 -7.94 -4.50 -10.80
CA ASP A 150 -8.03 -3.74 -9.54
C ASP A 150 -6.98 -2.62 -9.45
N HIS A 151 -6.20 -2.43 -10.49
CA HIS A 151 -5.15 -1.40 -10.56
C HIS A 151 -4.14 -1.48 -9.42
N LEU A 152 -3.63 -2.68 -9.13
CA LEU A 152 -2.56 -2.85 -8.17
C LEU A 152 -1.33 -2.08 -8.62
N ALA A 153 -0.69 -1.40 -7.68
CA ALA A 153 0.47 -0.58 -7.93
C ALA A 153 1.46 -0.63 -6.77
N VAL A 154 2.64 -0.15 -7.01
CA VAL A 154 3.72 -0.06 -6.02
C VAL A 154 4.23 1.38 -6.00
N ILE A 155 4.39 1.92 -4.81
CA ILE A 155 5.14 3.17 -4.61
C ILE A 155 6.53 2.79 -4.11
N ARG A 156 7.54 3.08 -4.90
CA ARG A 156 8.94 2.90 -4.53
C ARG A 156 9.39 4.09 -3.72
N LEU A 157 9.89 3.85 -2.52
CA LEU A 157 10.34 4.88 -1.59
C LEU A 157 11.86 4.82 -1.45
N THR A 158 12.51 5.90 -1.84
CA THR A 158 13.97 6.05 -1.75
C THR A 158 14.34 7.21 -0.84
N PRO A 159 15.40 7.10 -0.02
CA PRO A 159 15.85 8.21 0.81
C PRO A 159 16.21 9.41 -0.05
N ARG A 160 15.86 10.61 0.43
CA ARG A 160 16.37 11.85 -0.16
C ARG A 160 17.79 12.09 0.33
N GLY A 161 18.68 12.18 -0.61
CA GLY A 161 20.07 12.55 -0.34
C GLY A 161 20.24 14.01 0.02
#